data_8443a7028eae0db36e559ff2abc85c7f
#
_entry.id   8443a7028eae0db36e559ff2abc85c7f
#
_cell.length_a   1.000
_cell.length_b   1.000
_cell.length_c   1.000
_cell.angle_alpha   90.00
_cell.angle_beta   90.00
_cell.angle_gamma   90.00
#
_symmetry.space_group_name_H-M   'P 1'
#
loop_
_entity.id
_entity.type
_entity.pdbx_description
1 polymer ?
#
loop_
_entity_poly.entity_id
_entity_poly.type
_entity_poly.pdbx_seq_one_letter_code
_entity_poly.pdbx_strand_id
1 'polypeptide(L)'
;MQHLPSMALYVLTLENANQKRETLAEMRNQIFDFCQANPPGFGVNWACPMDISLRLISWVVCYDLLRDKEVLFTSVEHKEFIARLVDHAEYIEKHIEWNSSVRGNHYYINCLGLFVAGATLQGHPSQGKWLAYGAGTFLNETSLQFLKSGGNFESSTYYHRLMSEAACFGMAVLMKYQSELQTLSELFIQQASKIPGGDVVEGIFHQFPDMVADTQDRLSKSYLFSVSLMNAGGVAPQFGDNDGGRSLPLVPDVKGCFDCPQDWPRHIGFWQGLFEKEGKTLEAQYLQSVATCEQSSAPIEAGGYRIFPDFGLYVWQQVNYRFWLKASSTGQHGNGGHDHCDCLSFELSWKNKPLIIQPGTGVYTPLPTIRNKHRDASFHNGPVGEKKVNHYFGKGPEELFKILHSAKVNIQSCNEHEILASFEQNGEVFSRSVRFKEDRIDFEDKCETSPHEYVHVLLILPASLLIQDKEGEGVEIDMGGFLLQLKGNASKIQIGRDEYSPTYGEFLPCVTLSLTQQNSLRWSISEKA
;
A
#
# COMPACT_ATOMS: atom_id res chain seq x y z
N MET A 1 0.60 -6.47 18.74
CA MET A 1 -0.68 -7.06 19.28
C MET A 1 -1.87 -6.84 18.34
N GLN A 2 -1.62 -6.71 17.06
CA GLN A 2 -2.67 -6.53 16.02
C GLN A 2 -3.55 -7.76 15.78
N HIS A 3 -3.19 -8.92 16.36
CA HIS A 3 -3.97 -10.18 16.28
C HIS A 3 -5.19 -10.22 17.22
N LEU A 4 -5.28 -9.33 18.21
CA LEU A 4 -6.38 -9.32 19.19
C LEU A 4 -7.78 -9.12 18.57
N PRO A 5 -7.98 -8.23 17.57
CA PRO A 5 -9.25 -8.14 16.86
C PRO A 5 -9.67 -9.47 16.21
N SER A 6 -8.73 -10.24 15.65
CA SER A 6 -9.00 -11.56 15.08
C SER A 6 -9.41 -12.57 16.16
N MET A 7 -8.76 -12.54 17.33
CA MET A 7 -9.17 -13.36 18.47
C MET A 7 -10.58 -12.98 18.96
N ALA A 8 -10.91 -11.69 18.99
CA ALA A 8 -12.25 -11.23 19.34
C ALA A 8 -13.30 -11.76 18.37
N LEU A 9 -13.05 -11.67 17.06
CA LEU A 9 -13.94 -12.26 16.05
C LEU A 9 -14.06 -13.77 16.21
N TYR A 10 -12.95 -14.48 16.50
CA TYR A 10 -12.99 -15.92 16.76
C TYR A 10 -13.86 -16.25 17.98
N VAL A 11 -13.73 -15.52 19.09
CA VAL A 11 -14.59 -15.69 20.28
C VAL A 11 -16.07 -15.62 19.91
N LEU A 12 -16.45 -14.70 19.03
CA LEU A 12 -17.84 -14.52 18.62
C LEU A 12 -18.38 -15.69 17.75
N THR A 13 -17.51 -16.51 17.18
CA THR A 13 -17.91 -17.72 16.41
C THR A 13 -17.98 -18.98 17.28
N LEU A 14 -17.45 -18.95 18.49
CA LEU A 14 -17.40 -20.11 19.36
C LEU A 14 -18.78 -20.40 19.98
N GLU A 15 -19.24 -21.65 19.87
CA GLU A 15 -20.45 -22.15 20.56
C GLU A 15 -20.11 -22.74 21.94
N ASN A 16 -18.91 -23.30 22.08
CA ASN A 16 -18.47 -23.94 23.32
C ASN A 16 -18.08 -22.90 24.37
N ALA A 17 -18.85 -22.84 25.46
CA ALA A 17 -18.66 -21.87 26.54
C ALA A 17 -17.30 -21.98 27.25
N ASN A 18 -16.69 -23.18 27.33
CA ASN A 18 -15.38 -23.35 27.93
C ASN A 18 -14.28 -22.78 27.03
N GLN A 19 -14.31 -23.12 25.73
CA GLN A 19 -13.35 -22.56 24.76
C GLN A 19 -13.45 -21.04 24.71
N LYS A 20 -14.68 -20.50 24.70
CA LYS A 20 -14.93 -19.05 24.74
C LYS A 20 -14.28 -18.42 25.98
N ARG A 21 -14.50 -18.99 27.16
CA ARG A 21 -13.93 -18.49 28.43
C ARG A 21 -12.40 -18.56 28.42
N GLU A 22 -11.83 -19.65 27.92
CA GLU A 22 -10.38 -19.84 27.82
C GLU A 22 -9.76 -18.82 26.85
N THR A 23 -10.37 -18.59 25.67
CA THR A 23 -9.89 -17.60 24.70
C THR A 23 -9.97 -16.18 25.25
N LEU A 24 -11.07 -15.81 25.92
CA LEU A 24 -11.19 -14.51 26.59
C LEU A 24 -10.15 -14.31 27.69
N ALA A 25 -9.87 -15.37 28.47
CA ALA A 25 -8.82 -15.33 29.49
C ALA A 25 -7.43 -15.14 28.85
N GLU A 26 -7.16 -15.83 27.76
CA GLU A 26 -5.89 -15.69 27.03
C GLU A 26 -5.72 -14.27 26.46
N MET A 27 -6.74 -13.70 25.82
CA MET A 27 -6.70 -12.33 25.31
C MET A 27 -6.38 -11.32 26.43
N ARG A 28 -7.04 -11.47 27.57
CA ARG A 28 -6.81 -10.64 28.76
C ARG A 28 -5.40 -10.78 29.28
N ASN A 29 -4.90 -12.02 29.42
CA ASN A 29 -3.55 -12.30 29.88
C ASN A 29 -2.51 -11.66 28.94
N GLN A 30 -2.66 -11.82 27.63
CA GLN A 30 -1.74 -11.21 26.67
C GLN A 30 -1.68 -9.69 26.78
N ILE A 31 -2.81 -9.01 27.02
CA ILE A 31 -2.83 -7.55 27.20
C ILE A 31 -2.06 -7.16 28.46
N PHE A 32 -2.34 -7.80 29.61
CA PHE A 32 -1.73 -7.40 30.87
C PHE A 32 -0.29 -7.85 31.01
N ASP A 33 0.07 -9.04 30.51
CA ASP A 33 1.46 -9.50 30.44
C ASP A 33 2.30 -8.56 29.57
N PHE A 34 1.76 -8.13 28.43
CA PHE A 34 2.41 -7.13 27.60
C PHE A 34 2.64 -5.83 28.38
N CYS A 35 1.63 -5.31 29.06
CA CYS A 35 1.74 -4.07 29.85
C CYS A 35 2.77 -4.20 30.98
N GLN A 36 2.82 -5.34 31.65
CA GLN A 36 3.78 -5.60 32.71
C GLN A 36 5.22 -5.70 32.19
N ALA A 37 5.40 -6.39 31.05
CA ALA A 37 6.71 -6.57 30.42
C ALA A 37 7.24 -5.33 29.70
N ASN A 38 6.35 -4.39 29.32
CA ASN A 38 6.67 -3.21 28.54
C ASN A 38 6.12 -1.94 29.22
N PRO A 39 6.75 -1.45 30.29
CA PRO A 39 6.34 -0.22 30.96
C PRO A 39 6.33 0.98 29.97
N PRO A 40 5.39 1.93 30.11
CA PRO A 40 5.28 3.08 29.23
C PRO A 40 6.61 3.84 29.04
N GLY A 41 7.00 4.05 27.79
CA GLY A 41 8.24 4.76 27.44
C GLY A 41 9.52 3.95 27.48
N PHE A 42 9.46 2.65 27.83
CA PHE A 42 10.64 1.80 27.91
C PHE A 42 10.64 0.66 26.90
N GLY A 43 11.81 0.44 26.30
CA GLY A 43 12.05 -0.68 25.37
C GLY A 43 11.54 -0.45 23.96
N VAL A 44 11.81 -1.43 23.09
CA VAL A 44 11.55 -1.36 21.65
C VAL A 44 10.08 -1.14 21.31
N ASN A 45 9.17 -1.65 22.14
CA ASN A 45 7.73 -1.52 21.93
C ASN A 45 7.17 -0.11 22.18
N TRP A 46 8.03 0.82 22.63
CA TRP A 46 7.72 2.25 22.81
C TRP A 46 8.61 3.15 21.96
N ALA A 47 9.43 2.59 21.05
CA ALA A 47 10.36 3.35 20.22
C ALA A 47 9.66 4.04 19.03
N CYS A 48 8.60 3.42 18.47
CA CYS A 48 7.89 3.90 17.29
C CYS A 48 6.45 4.31 17.65
N PRO A 49 6.09 5.59 17.62
CA PRO A 49 4.73 6.07 17.90
C PRO A 49 3.67 5.51 16.96
N MET A 50 4.01 5.19 15.71
CA MET A 50 3.11 4.48 14.78
C MET A 50 2.69 3.13 15.35
N ASP A 51 3.63 2.31 15.84
CA ASP A 51 3.34 0.99 16.42
C ASP A 51 2.46 1.10 17.68
N ILE A 52 2.68 2.16 18.46
CA ILE A 52 1.88 2.46 19.65
C ILE A 52 0.46 2.83 19.25
N SER A 53 0.29 3.62 18.18
CA SER A 53 -1.00 4.00 17.63
C SER A 53 -1.76 2.79 17.09
N LEU A 54 -1.11 1.93 16.31
CA LEU A 54 -1.71 0.68 15.80
C LEU A 54 -2.12 -0.27 16.93
N ARG A 55 -1.33 -0.32 18.00
CA ARG A 55 -1.66 -1.12 19.19
C ARG A 55 -2.88 -0.56 19.91
N LEU A 56 -2.95 0.77 20.14
CA LEU A 56 -4.11 1.44 20.73
C LEU A 56 -5.37 1.15 19.91
N ILE A 57 -5.31 1.35 18.58
CA ILE A 57 -6.43 1.08 17.67
C ILE A 57 -6.87 -0.38 17.77
N SER A 58 -5.93 -1.32 17.72
CA SER A 58 -6.22 -2.75 17.79
C SER A 58 -6.89 -3.15 19.12
N TRP A 59 -6.47 -2.55 20.23
CA TRP A 59 -7.07 -2.80 21.54
C TRP A 59 -8.48 -2.23 21.64
N VAL A 60 -8.69 -1.03 21.13
CA VAL A 60 -10.02 -0.41 21.09
C VAL A 60 -10.97 -1.22 20.21
N VAL A 61 -10.54 -1.64 19.02
CA VAL A 61 -11.34 -2.48 18.11
C VAL A 61 -11.66 -3.83 18.75
N CYS A 62 -10.69 -4.47 19.37
CA CYS A 62 -10.89 -5.73 20.10
C CYS A 62 -11.96 -5.58 21.20
N TYR A 63 -11.88 -4.53 21.99
CA TYR A 63 -12.85 -4.25 23.04
C TYR A 63 -14.24 -3.91 22.46
N ASP A 64 -14.31 -3.09 21.41
CA ASP A 64 -15.56 -2.68 20.75
C ASP A 64 -16.32 -3.88 20.17
N LEU A 65 -15.62 -4.84 19.58
CA LEU A 65 -16.21 -6.09 19.07
C LEU A 65 -16.89 -6.94 20.16
N LEU A 66 -16.38 -6.91 21.40
CA LEU A 66 -16.80 -7.78 22.49
C LEU A 66 -17.73 -7.11 23.49
N ARG A 67 -17.63 -5.79 23.75
CA ARG A 67 -18.21 -5.07 24.89
C ARG A 67 -19.70 -5.33 25.15
N ASP A 68 -20.51 -5.50 24.09
CA ASP A 68 -21.96 -5.71 24.20
C ASP A 68 -22.36 -7.19 24.07
N LYS A 69 -21.40 -8.10 23.90
CA LYS A 69 -21.61 -9.51 23.62
C LYS A 69 -20.95 -10.44 24.65
N GLU A 70 -19.78 -10.02 25.14
CA GLU A 70 -18.95 -10.84 26.02
C GLU A 70 -18.27 -9.98 27.10
N VAL A 71 -17.94 -10.59 28.24
CA VAL A 71 -17.21 -9.92 29.32
C VAL A 71 -15.73 -10.23 29.21
N LEU A 72 -14.98 -9.31 28.58
CA LEU A 72 -13.52 -9.45 28.47
C LEU A 72 -12.82 -9.13 29.80
N PHE A 73 -13.24 -8.09 30.53
CA PHE A 73 -12.59 -7.60 31.74
C PHE A 73 -13.54 -7.55 32.93
N THR A 74 -13.01 -7.80 34.12
CA THR A 74 -13.65 -7.41 35.38
C THR A 74 -13.65 -5.88 35.51
N SER A 75 -14.43 -5.33 36.45
CA SER A 75 -14.46 -3.87 36.68
C SER A 75 -13.10 -3.28 37.07
N VAL A 76 -12.24 -4.04 37.73
CA VAL A 76 -10.88 -3.61 38.11
C VAL A 76 -9.97 -3.63 36.89
N GLU A 77 -9.97 -4.73 36.15
CA GLU A 77 -9.19 -4.89 34.91
C GLU A 77 -9.60 -3.88 33.84
N HIS A 78 -10.90 -3.54 33.75
CA HIS A 78 -11.37 -2.53 32.82
C HIS A 78 -10.78 -1.15 33.13
N LYS A 79 -10.69 -0.77 34.43
CA LYS A 79 -10.05 0.49 34.83
C LYS A 79 -8.56 0.49 34.47
N GLU A 80 -7.88 -0.62 34.70
CA GLU A 80 -6.47 -0.79 34.32
C GLU A 80 -6.31 -0.69 32.80
N PHE A 81 -7.15 -1.35 32.02
CA PHE A 81 -7.14 -1.29 30.56
C PHE A 81 -7.30 0.15 30.05
N ILE A 82 -8.27 0.90 30.60
CA ILE A 82 -8.46 2.32 30.25
C ILE A 82 -7.20 3.13 30.60
N ALA A 83 -6.60 2.91 31.78
CA ALA A 83 -5.34 3.58 32.14
C ALA A 83 -4.22 3.30 31.13
N ARG A 84 -4.11 2.06 30.65
CA ARG A 84 -3.12 1.72 29.62
C ARG A 84 -3.42 2.41 28.27
N LEU A 85 -4.68 2.54 27.87
CA LEU A 85 -5.03 3.33 26.67
C LEU A 85 -4.66 4.82 26.82
N VAL A 86 -4.83 5.39 28.02
CA VAL A 86 -4.38 6.75 28.33
C VAL A 86 -2.86 6.87 28.18
N ASP A 87 -2.08 5.91 28.75
CA ASP A 87 -0.62 5.91 28.60
C ASP A 87 -0.20 5.94 27.12
N HIS A 88 -0.88 5.15 26.26
CA HIS A 88 -0.61 5.15 24.81
C HIS A 88 -0.93 6.51 24.18
N ALA A 89 -2.11 7.07 24.46
CA ALA A 89 -2.53 8.37 23.89
C ALA A 89 -1.60 9.52 24.32
N GLU A 90 -1.23 9.57 25.61
CA GLU A 90 -0.27 10.57 26.10
C GLU A 90 1.12 10.42 25.49
N TYR A 91 1.56 9.18 25.27
CA TYR A 91 2.85 8.92 24.63
C TYR A 91 2.83 9.37 23.17
N ILE A 92 1.79 9.01 22.41
CA ILE A 92 1.61 9.46 21.01
C ILE A 92 1.63 10.98 20.95
N GLU A 93 0.86 11.68 21.78
CA GLU A 93 0.83 13.15 21.81
C GLU A 93 2.21 13.77 22.04
N LYS A 94 3.01 13.20 22.95
CA LYS A 94 4.34 13.70 23.30
C LYS A 94 5.41 13.42 22.24
N HIS A 95 5.19 12.40 21.39
CA HIS A 95 6.19 11.88 20.46
C HIS A 95 5.66 11.79 19.02
N ILE A 96 4.78 12.73 18.66
CA ILE A 96 4.22 12.82 17.30
C ILE A 96 5.34 12.81 16.25
N GLU A 97 5.22 11.93 15.26
CA GLU A 97 6.18 11.78 14.15
C GLU A 97 5.92 12.82 13.03
N TRP A 98 5.67 14.05 13.43
CA TRP A 98 5.45 15.14 12.50
C TRP A 98 6.77 15.70 11.97
N ASN A 99 6.84 15.88 10.65
CA ASN A 99 7.96 16.51 9.97
C ASN A 99 7.43 17.45 8.88
N SER A 100 7.94 18.67 8.83
CA SER A 100 7.49 19.68 7.86
C SER A 100 7.82 19.35 6.40
N SER A 101 8.85 18.52 6.15
CA SER A 101 9.33 18.20 4.80
C SER A 101 8.78 16.86 4.29
N VAL A 102 8.69 15.86 5.15
CA VAL A 102 8.21 14.53 4.78
C VAL A 102 7.20 14.05 5.82
N ARG A 103 5.92 14.03 5.44
CA ARG A 103 4.84 13.47 6.23
C ARG A 103 4.34 12.23 5.50
N GLY A 104 4.38 11.09 6.15
CA GLY A 104 4.00 9.81 5.56
C GLY A 104 3.07 9.03 6.49
N ASN A 105 3.05 7.73 6.27
CA ASN A 105 2.19 6.80 6.99
C ASN A 105 2.34 6.88 8.51
N HIS A 106 3.54 7.06 9.07
CA HIS A 106 3.77 7.16 10.51
C HIS A 106 2.95 8.30 11.14
N TYR A 107 3.09 9.52 10.58
CA TYR A 107 2.35 10.66 11.09
C TYR A 107 0.84 10.48 10.93
N TYR A 108 0.39 9.97 9.78
CA TYR A 108 -1.03 9.69 9.56
C TYR A 108 -1.62 8.74 10.61
N ILE A 109 -0.91 7.66 10.90
CA ILE A 109 -1.35 6.67 11.91
C ILE A 109 -1.30 7.25 13.33
N ASN A 110 -0.35 8.15 13.65
CA ASN A 110 -0.37 8.88 14.93
C ASN A 110 -1.63 9.74 15.05
N CYS A 111 -2.00 10.48 13.98
CA CYS A 111 -3.23 11.28 13.95
C CYS A 111 -4.47 10.41 14.18
N LEU A 112 -4.55 9.26 13.50
CA LEU A 112 -5.65 8.30 13.68
C LEU A 112 -5.66 7.70 15.09
N GLY A 113 -4.50 7.40 15.68
CA GLY A 113 -4.39 6.90 17.06
C GLY A 113 -4.97 7.90 18.07
N LEU A 114 -4.63 9.19 17.95
CA LEU A 114 -5.20 10.23 18.81
C LEU A 114 -6.69 10.48 18.51
N PHE A 115 -7.13 10.35 17.25
CA PHE A 115 -8.54 10.43 16.92
C PHE A 115 -9.35 9.35 17.63
N VAL A 116 -8.90 8.10 17.57
CA VAL A 116 -9.53 6.96 18.24
C VAL A 116 -9.49 7.12 19.75
N ALA A 117 -8.39 7.60 20.32
CA ALA A 117 -8.28 7.89 21.75
C ALA A 117 -9.31 8.96 22.18
N GLY A 118 -9.41 10.06 21.43
CA GLY A 118 -10.40 11.11 21.67
C GLY A 118 -11.84 10.64 21.54
N ALA A 119 -12.13 9.74 20.61
CA ALA A 119 -13.44 9.14 20.44
C ALA A 119 -13.81 8.14 21.57
N THR A 120 -12.82 7.49 22.18
CA THR A 120 -13.03 6.35 23.10
C THR A 120 -12.91 6.75 24.58
N LEU A 121 -11.94 7.59 24.94
CA LEU A 121 -11.58 7.91 26.32
C LEU A 121 -12.45 9.05 26.90
N GLN A 122 -13.77 8.84 26.88
CA GLN A 122 -14.74 9.84 27.39
C GLN A 122 -14.50 10.16 28.87
N GLY A 123 -14.59 11.45 29.20
CA GLY A 123 -14.36 11.94 30.55
C GLY A 123 -12.89 12.20 30.91
N HIS A 124 -11.94 11.85 30.06
CA HIS A 124 -10.53 12.22 30.24
C HIS A 124 -10.32 13.72 29.93
N PRO A 125 -9.52 14.48 30.73
CA PRO A 125 -9.31 15.93 30.52
C PRO A 125 -8.79 16.30 29.10
N SER A 126 -7.99 15.43 28.48
CA SER A 126 -7.45 15.63 27.13
C SER A 126 -8.35 15.09 26.01
N GLN A 127 -9.48 14.47 26.31
CA GLN A 127 -10.33 13.78 25.35
C GLN A 127 -10.75 14.69 24.19
N GLY A 128 -11.29 15.88 24.50
CA GLY A 128 -11.73 16.82 23.46
C GLY A 128 -10.57 17.38 22.62
N LYS A 129 -9.39 17.58 23.23
CA LYS A 129 -8.17 17.98 22.53
C LYS A 129 -7.69 16.89 21.57
N TRP A 130 -7.66 15.62 21.99
CA TRP A 130 -7.27 14.49 21.12
C TRP A 130 -8.28 14.27 20.00
N LEU A 131 -9.59 14.43 20.29
CA LEU A 131 -10.65 14.34 19.30
C LEU A 131 -10.50 15.44 18.23
N ALA A 132 -10.26 16.69 18.63
CA ALA A 132 -10.04 17.82 17.72
C ALA A 132 -8.79 17.61 16.86
N TYR A 133 -7.67 17.32 17.52
CA TYR A 133 -6.40 17.09 16.82
C TYR A 133 -6.51 15.94 15.83
N GLY A 134 -6.95 14.79 16.30
CA GLY A 134 -7.01 13.58 15.51
C GLY A 134 -7.93 13.71 14.30
N ALA A 135 -9.15 14.24 14.48
CA ALA A 135 -10.10 14.44 13.39
C ALA A 135 -9.61 15.50 12.37
N GLY A 136 -9.13 16.64 12.85
CA GLY A 136 -8.65 17.72 11.99
C GLY A 136 -7.42 17.31 11.17
N THR A 137 -6.42 16.71 11.81
CA THR A 137 -5.22 16.24 11.10
C THR A 137 -5.50 15.02 10.21
N PHE A 138 -6.38 14.11 10.61
CA PHE A 138 -6.83 13.01 9.76
C PHE A 138 -7.44 13.51 8.45
N LEU A 139 -8.35 14.48 8.50
CA LEU A 139 -8.95 15.08 7.30
C LEU A 139 -7.88 15.75 6.42
N ASN A 140 -7.00 16.55 7.02
CA ASN A 140 -5.92 17.22 6.31
C ASN A 140 -4.97 16.23 5.64
N GLU A 141 -4.49 15.24 6.38
CA GLU A 141 -3.53 14.28 5.84
C GLU A 141 -4.17 13.34 4.80
N THR A 142 -5.45 13.00 4.91
CA THR A 142 -6.16 12.27 3.86
C THR A 142 -6.20 13.08 2.56
N SER A 143 -6.48 14.38 2.66
CA SER A 143 -6.44 15.29 1.51
C SER A 143 -5.05 15.43 0.88
N LEU A 144 -3.98 15.30 1.63
CA LEU A 144 -2.60 15.41 1.15
C LEU A 144 -2.02 14.09 0.65
N GLN A 145 -2.31 12.98 1.35
CA GLN A 145 -1.67 11.69 1.08
C GLN A 145 -2.45 10.80 0.10
N PHE A 146 -3.76 11.01 -0.05
CA PHE A 146 -4.52 10.36 -1.11
C PHE A 146 -4.63 11.29 -2.31
N LEU A 147 -4.05 10.87 -3.42
CA LEU A 147 -4.01 11.62 -4.67
C LEU A 147 -5.42 11.77 -5.28
N LYS A 148 -5.60 12.71 -6.20
CA LYS A 148 -6.92 12.97 -6.81
C LYS A 148 -7.46 11.78 -7.61
N SER A 149 -6.59 10.90 -8.10
CA SER A 149 -6.98 9.65 -8.77
C SER A 149 -7.18 8.47 -7.80
N GLY A 150 -6.93 8.64 -6.51
CA GLY A 150 -7.22 7.68 -5.45
C GLY A 150 -6.01 6.88 -4.93
N GLY A 151 -4.86 6.92 -5.60
CA GLY A 151 -3.64 6.27 -5.11
C GLY A 151 -3.05 6.99 -3.89
N ASN A 152 -2.26 6.29 -3.06
CA ASN A 152 -1.49 6.94 -1.99
C ASN A 152 -0.17 7.52 -2.53
N PHE A 153 0.22 8.70 -2.07
CA PHE A 153 1.36 9.47 -2.59
C PHE A 153 2.74 8.83 -2.35
N GLU A 154 2.81 7.79 -1.52
CA GLU A 154 4.06 7.06 -1.26
C GLU A 154 4.49 6.13 -2.40
N SER A 155 3.68 6.05 -3.48
CA SER A 155 3.97 5.33 -4.73
C SER A 155 4.22 3.83 -4.58
N SER A 156 3.72 3.24 -3.51
CA SER A 156 3.70 1.79 -3.31
C SER A 156 2.27 1.27 -3.27
N THR A 157 2.02 0.15 -3.96
CA THR A 157 0.71 -0.50 -3.96
C THR A 157 0.35 -1.07 -2.59
N TYR A 158 1.32 -1.57 -1.85
CA TYR A 158 1.10 -2.16 -0.52
C TYR A 158 1.02 -1.11 0.59
N TYR A 159 1.77 -0.01 0.49
CA TYR A 159 1.55 1.14 1.38
C TYR A 159 0.24 1.84 1.09
N HIS A 160 -0.22 1.85 -0.18
CA HIS A 160 -1.60 2.23 -0.48
C HIS A 160 -2.61 1.36 0.26
N ARG A 161 -2.42 0.03 0.32
CA ARG A 161 -3.26 -0.90 1.09
C ARG A 161 -3.27 -0.55 2.58
N LEU A 162 -2.09 -0.43 3.19
CA LEU A 162 -1.93 -0.05 4.61
C LEU A 162 -2.69 1.22 4.95
N MET A 163 -2.46 2.28 4.16
CA MET A 163 -3.04 3.60 4.41
C MET A 163 -4.54 3.65 4.16
N SER A 164 -5.02 2.91 3.17
CA SER A 164 -6.44 2.87 2.84
C SER A 164 -7.28 2.17 3.91
N GLU A 165 -6.77 1.11 4.54
CA GLU A 165 -7.42 0.47 5.69
C GLU A 165 -7.58 1.46 6.84
N ALA A 166 -6.50 2.20 7.16
CA ALA A 166 -6.51 3.24 8.17
C ALA A 166 -7.51 4.36 7.83
N ALA A 167 -7.52 4.81 6.57
CA ALA A 167 -8.39 5.87 6.10
C ALA A 167 -9.88 5.46 6.13
N CYS A 168 -10.20 4.25 5.70
CA CYS A 168 -11.57 3.72 5.77
C CYS A 168 -12.05 3.61 7.23
N PHE A 169 -11.22 3.10 8.12
CA PHE A 169 -11.55 3.01 9.54
C PHE A 169 -11.70 4.41 10.16
N GLY A 170 -10.76 5.33 9.89
CA GLY A 170 -10.85 6.72 10.36
C GLY A 170 -12.10 7.43 9.85
N MET A 171 -12.51 7.20 8.61
CA MET A 171 -13.75 7.74 8.06
C MET A 171 -14.99 7.17 8.76
N ALA A 172 -15.02 5.89 9.08
CA ALA A 172 -16.13 5.29 9.85
C ALA A 172 -16.24 5.92 11.25
N VAL A 173 -15.09 6.11 11.94
CA VAL A 173 -15.06 6.82 13.24
C VAL A 173 -15.53 8.26 13.10
N LEU A 174 -15.09 8.98 12.05
CA LEU A 174 -15.50 10.36 11.78
C LEU A 174 -17.01 10.48 11.61
N MET A 175 -17.60 9.59 10.82
CA MET A 175 -19.05 9.58 10.60
C MET A 175 -19.83 9.29 11.88
N LYS A 176 -19.35 8.33 12.70
CA LYS A 176 -19.96 8.02 14.00
C LYS A 176 -19.98 9.20 14.96
N TYR A 177 -18.94 10.02 14.95
CA TYR A 177 -18.76 11.16 15.87
C TYR A 177 -18.95 12.51 15.18
N GLN A 178 -19.57 12.55 14.00
CA GLN A 178 -19.72 13.77 13.21
C GLN A 178 -20.48 14.87 13.97
N SER A 179 -21.54 14.54 14.71
CA SER A 179 -22.33 15.49 15.48
C SER A 179 -21.52 16.12 16.62
N GLU A 180 -20.73 15.34 17.33
CA GLU A 180 -19.85 15.79 18.40
C GLU A 180 -18.74 16.68 17.84
N LEU A 181 -18.18 16.31 16.69
CA LEU A 181 -17.14 17.09 16.02
C LEU A 181 -17.65 18.46 15.56
N GLN A 182 -18.88 18.55 15.04
CA GLN A 182 -19.50 19.81 14.63
C GLN A 182 -19.80 20.75 15.79
N THR A 183 -19.95 20.23 17.00
CA THR A 183 -20.25 21.00 18.22
C THR A 183 -19.04 21.10 19.17
N LEU A 184 -17.86 20.76 18.69
CA LEU A 184 -16.66 20.75 19.51
C LEU A 184 -16.27 22.15 19.95
N SER A 185 -15.90 22.28 21.23
CA SER A 185 -15.53 23.57 21.82
C SER A 185 -14.29 24.17 21.18
N GLU A 186 -14.32 25.47 20.89
CA GLU A 186 -13.15 26.23 20.40
C GLU A 186 -11.92 26.07 21.30
N LEU A 187 -12.11 25.92 22.60
CA LEU A 187 -11.02 25.67 23.53
C LEU A 187 -10.24 24.40 23.19
N PHE A 188 -10.94 23.32 22.83
CA PHE A 188 -10.27 22.06 22.42
C PHE A 188 -9.56 22.19 21.08
N ILE A 189 -10.15 22.92 20.13
CA ILE A 189 -9.52 23.23 18.83
C ILE A 189 -8.22 24.03 19.05
N GLN A 190 -8.25 25.08 19.88
CA GLN A 190 -7.07 25.87 20.23
C GLN A 190 -5.99 25.05 20.98
N GLN A 191 -6.41 24.11 21.82
CA GLN A 191 -5.46 23.22 22.49
C GLN A 191 -4.83 22.23 21.51
N ALA A 192 -5.61 21.72 20.58
CA ALA A 192 -5.16 20.82 19.51
C ALA A 192 -4.15 21.51 18.59
N SER A 193 -4.36 22.80 18.26
CA SER A 193 -3.45 23.57 17.40
C SER A 193 -2.05 23.75 17.98
N LYS A 194 -1.83 23.44 19.25
CA LYS A 194 -0.52 23.52 19.92
C LYS A 194 0.30 22.23 19.82
N ILE A 195 -0.32 21.14 19.40
CA ILE A 195 0.39 19.87 19.15
C ILE A 195 1.14 20.00 17.81
N PRO A 196 2.36 19.44 17.63
CA PRO A 196 3.07 19.52 16.37
C PRO A 196 2.20 19.06 15.18
N GLY A 197 2.13 19.87 14.11
CA GLY A 197 1.24 19.65 12.97
C GLY A 197 -0.23 19.98 13.20
N GLY A 198 -0.59 20.47 14.38
CA GLY A 198 -1.96 20.87 14.71
C GLY A 198 -2.36 22.28 14.25
N ASP A 199 -1.43 23.05 13.71
CA ASP A 199 -1.65 24.41 13.17
C ASP A 199 -2.74 24.49 12.10
N VAL A 200 -3.01 23.37 11.41
CA VAL A 200 -4.06 23.24 10.39
C VAL A 200 -5.46 23.04 10.99
N VAL A 201 -5.58 22.59 12.25
CA VAL A 201 -6.82 22.08 12.84
C VAL A 201 -7.94 23.14 12.84
N GLU A 202 -7.63 24.38 13.23
CA GLU A 202 -8.62 25.47 13.24
C GLU A 202 -9.20 25.73 11.84
N GLY A 203 -8.33 25.79 10.82
CA GLY A 203 -8.74 25.97 9.42
C GLY A 203 -9.60 24.81 8.90
N ILE A 204 -9.29 23.60 9.31
CA ILE A 204 -10.07 22.40 8.95
C ILE A 204 -11.46 22.44 9.56
N PHE A 205 -11.59 22.83 10.84
CA PHE A 205 -12.91 22.91 11.49
C PHE A 205 -13.76 24.05 10.93
N HIS A 206 -13.19 25.15 10.46
CA HIS A 206 -13.92 26.20 9.73
C HIS A 206 -14.51 25.72 8.39
N GLN A 207 -13.91 24.70 7.76
CA GLN A 207 -14.34 24.11 6.49
C GLN A 207 -14.76 22.63 6.66
N PHE A 208 -15.19 22.25 7.86
CA PHE A 208 -15.39 20.84 8.23
C PHE A 208 -16.27 20.05 7.25
N PRO A 209 -17.46 20.57 6.81
CA PRO A 209 -18.30 19.85 5.85
C PRO A 209 -17.60 19.61 4.50
N ASP A 210 -16.86 20.59 3.98
CA ASP A 210 -16.15 20.50 2.72
C ASP A 210 -14.98 19.50 2.81
N MET A 211 -14.26 19.50 3.92
CA MET A 211 -13.16 18.56 4.18
C MET A 211 -13.65 17.12 4.32
N VAL A 212 -14.81 16.92 4.94
CA VAL A 212 -15.47 15.60 5.01
C VAL A 212 -15.85 15.14 3.60
N ALA A 213 -16.44 16.02 2.78
CA ALA A 213 -16.82 15.69 1.40
C ALA A 213 -15.59 15.37 0.51
N ASP A 214 -14.49 16.16 0.62
CA ASP A 214 -13.24 15.86 -0.09
C ASP A 214 -12.67 14.50 0.31
N THR A 215 -12.68 14.19 1.61
CA THR A 215 -12.22 12.88 2.12
C THR A 215 -13.06 11.74 1.56
N GLN A 216 -14.38 11.87 1.53
CA GLN A 216 -15.28 10.86 0.92
C GLN A 216 -15.00 10.66 -0.57
N ASP A 217 -14.83 11.74 -1.33
CA ASP A 217 -14.51 11.68 -2.76
C ASP A 217 -13.17 10.95 -3.02
N ARG A 218 -12.13 11.30 -2.24
CA ARG A 218 -10.81 10.64 -2.35
C ARG A 218 -10.87 9.16 -2.01
N LEU A 219 -11.59 8.79 -0.95
CA LEU A 219 -11.76 7.38 -0.59
C LEU A 219 -12.61 6.61 -1.62
N SER A 220 -13.61 7.23 -2.23
CA SER A 220 -14.35 6.63 -3.34
C SER A 220 -13.44 6.35 -4.55
N LYS A 221 -12.57 7.29 -4.90
CA LYS A 221 -11.55 7.10 -5.95
C LYS A 221 -10.49 6.08 -5.56
N SER A 222 -10.12 6.04 -4.28
CA SER A 222 -9.20 5.03 -3.73
C SER A 222 -9.79 3.62 -3.83
N TYR A 223 -11.09 3.47 -3.70
CA TYR A 223 -11.79 2.22 -3.97
C TYR A 223 -11.61 1.77 -5.42
N LEU A 224 -11.88 2.67 -6.39
CA LEU A 224 -11.68 2.38 -7.81
C LEU A 224 -10.21 2.02 -8.12
N PHE A 225 -9.26 2.75 -7.54
CA PHE A 225 -7.82 2.46 -7.66
C PHE A 225 -7.51 1.04 -7.17
N SER A 226 -7.95 0.69 -5.97
CA SER A 226 -7.69 -0.62 -5.36
C SER A 226 -8.30 -1.79 -6.14
N VAL A 227 -9.54 -1.65 -6.64
CA VAL A 227 -10.16 -2.66 -7.50
C VAL A 227 -9.39 -2.80 -8.82
N SER A 228 -8.83 -1.70 -9.33
CA SER A 228 -8.04 -1.72 -10.57
C SER A 228 -6.67 -2.37 -10.40
N LEU A 229 -6.14 -2.47 -9.19
CA LEU A 229 -4.92 -3.22 -8.90
C LEU A 229 -5.14 -4.74 -8.98
N MET A 230 -6.29 -5.24 -8.56
CA MET A 230 -6.56 -6.68 -8.42
C MET A 230 -6.76 -7.37 -9.78
N ASN A 231 -6.10 -8.50 -10.01
CA ASN A 231 -6.52 -9.43 -11.04
C ASN A 231 -7.71 -10.28 -10.56
N ALA A 232 -8.29 -11.12 -11.44
CA ALA A 232 -9.42 -11.96 -11.08
C ALA A 232 -9.08 -13.06 -10.03
N GLY A 233 -7.79 -13.34 -9.82
CA GLY A 233 -7.31 -14.21 -8.75
C GLY A 233 -7.14 -13.51 -7.40
N GLY A 234 -7.46 -12.21 -7.31
CA GLY A 234 -7.32 -11.44 -6.08
C GLY A 234 -5.89 -10.99 -5.77
N VAL A 235 -4.98 -11.04 -6.75
CA VAL A 235 -3.58 -10.64 -6.61
C VAL A 235 -3.37 -9.27 -7.22
N ALA A 236 -2.62 -8.41 -6.55
CA ALA A 236 -2.22 -7.09 -7.02
C ALA A 236 -0.72 -7.02 -7.33
N PRO A 237 -0.31 -6.12 -8.25
CA PRO A 237 1.10 -5.94 -8.59
C PRO A 237 1.88 -5.33 -7.42
N GLN A 238 3.17 -5.63 -7.34
CA GLN A 238 4.06 -5.11 -6.29
C GLN A 238 4.91 -3.94 -6.80
N PHE A 239 4.30 -2.79 -7.06
CA PHE A 239 5.06 -1.55 -7.31
C PHE A 239 5.45 -0.91 -5.98
N GLY A 240 6.74 -0.56 -5.86
CA GLY A 240 7.29 -0.04 -4.61
C GLY A 240 7.39 -1.10 -3.50
N ASP A 241 7.50 -0.62 -2.28
CA ASP A 241 7.71 -1.46 -1.10
C ASP A 241 6.49 -2.28 -0.69
N ASN A 242 6.78 -3.46 -0.14
CA ASN A 242 5.84 -4.30 0.59
C ASN A 242 6.55 -4.87 1.82
N ASP A 243 6.20 -4.38 3.01
CA ASP A 243 6.72 -4.88 4.30
C ASP A 243 5.73 -5.78 5.04
N GLY A 244 4.62 -6.15 4.39
CA GLY A 244 3.55 -6.93 5.01
C GLY A 244 2.64 -6.11 5.94
N GLY A 245 2.86 -4.80 6.04
CA GLY A 245 2.11 -3.93 6.94
C GLY A 245 0.62 -3.89 6.65
N ARG A 246 -0.19 -4.04 7.72
CA ARG A 246 -1.65 -3.85 7.72
C ARG A 246 -2.02 -2.93 8.87
N SER A 247 -2.93 -2.01 8.66
CA SER A 247 -3.39 -1.12 9.73
C SER A 247 -4.36 -1.82 10.66
N LEU A 248 -5.28 -2.60 10.12
CA LEU A 248 -6.32 -3.29 10.88
C LEU A 248 -6.57 -4.70 10.32
N PRO A 249 -5.66 -5.66 10.55
CA PRO A 249 -5.83 -7.04 10.12
C PRO A 249 -6.89 -7.74 10.99
N LEU A 250 -8.13 -7.82 10.51
CA LEU A 250 -9.22 -8.45 11.27
C LEU A 250 -9.20 -9.98 11.17
N VAL A 251 -8.79 -10.51 10.02
CA VAL A 251 -8.77 -11.96 9.78
C VAL A 251 -7.45 -12.35 9.16
N PRO A 252 -6.71 -13.33 9.72
CA PRO A 252 -5.52 -13.89 9.08
C PRO A 252 -5.93 -14.70 7.83
N ASP A 253 -4.98 -14.95 6.94
CA ASP A 253 -5.18 -15.88 5.83
C ASP A 253 -5.30 -17.34 6.33
N VAL A 254 -5.54 -18.26 5.38
CA VAL A 254 -5.63 -19.70 5.68
C VAL A 254 -4.35 -20.32 6.28
N LYS A 255 -3.21 -19.63 6.15
CA LYS A 255 -1.92 -20.02 6.75
C LYS A 255 -1.66 -19.32 8.09
N GLY A 256 -2.58 -18.50 8.57
CA GLY A 256 -2.42 -17.69 9.76
C GLY A 256 -1.53 -16.45 9.56
N CYS A 257 -1.26 -16.07 8.32
CA CYS A 257 -0.48 -14.89 7.95
C CYS A 257 -1.40 -13.69 7.70
N PHE A 258 -0.99 -12.50 8.10
CA PHE A 258 -1.71 -11.25 7.81
C PHE A 258 -1.23 -10.54 6.53
N ASP A 259 -0.14 -11.01 5.94
CA ASP A 259 0.37 -10.53 4.66
C ASP A 259 0.35 -11.65 3.62
N CYS A 260 -0.79 -11.83 2.99
CA CYS A 260 -0.93 -12.70 1.84
C CYS A 260 -1.18 -11.84 0.60
N PRO A 261 -0.45 -12.02 -0.51
CA PRO A 261 -0.73 -11.31 -1.77
C PRO A 261 -2.17 -11.47 -2.26
N GLN A 262 -2.84 -12.56 -1.85
CA GLN A 262 -4.23 -12.87 -2.20
C GLN A 262 -5.28 -12.26 -1.25
N ASP A 263 -4.87 -11.49 -0.24
CA ASP A 263 -5.79 -10.84 0.72
C ASP A 263 -6.43 -9.55 0.19
N TRP A 264 -6.19 -9.18 -1.05
CA TRP A 264 -6.78 -7.99 -1.66
C TRP A 264 -8.31 -7.98 -1.67
N PRO A 265 -9.04 -9.11 -1.88
CA PRO A 265 -10.48 -9.13 -1.72
C PRO A 265 -10.97 -8.71 -0.33
N ARG A 266 -10.26 -9.08 0.75
CA ARG A 266 -10.58 -8.64 2.12
C ARG A 266 -10.28 -7.17 2.33
N HIS A 267 -9.16 -6.69 1.79
CA HIS A 267 -8.83 -5.28 1.79
C HIS A 267 -9.94 -4.44 1.13
N ILE A 268 -10.47 -4.87 -0.01
CA ILE A 268 -11.63 -4.25 -0.65
C ILE A 268 -12.85 -4.19 0.29
N GLY A 269 -13.00 -5.13 1.20
CA GLY A 269 -14.06 -5.15 2.20
C GLY A 269 -14.14 -3.88 3.07
N PHE A 270 -13.04 -3.18 3.31
CA PHE A 270 -13.06 -1.92 4.04
C PHE A 270 -13.87 -0.84 3.31
N TRP A 271 -13.71 -0.69 1.99
CA TRP A 271 -14.52 0.24 1.21
C TRP A 271 -15.96 -0.21 1.04
N GLN A 272 -16.18 -1.53 0.88
CA GLN A 272 -17.54 -2.07 0.85
C GLN A 272 -18.28 -1.76 2.15
N GLY A 273 -17.61 -1.82 3.29
CA GLY A 273 -18.19 -1.43 4.58
C GLY A 273 -18.60 0.03 4.65
N LEU A 274 -17.88 0.93 3.97
CA LEU A 274 -18.21 2.35 3.94
C LEU A 274 -19.28 2.72 2.90
N PHE A 275 -19.22 2.13 1.70
CA PHE A 275 -19.93 2.64 0.52
C PHE A 275 -21.01 1.69 -0.02
N GLU A 276 -21.06 0.44 0.42
CA GLU A 276 -22.07 -0.54 -0.02
C GLU A 276 -23.09 -0.84 1.09
N LYS A 277 -24.34 -1.14 0.71
CA LYS A 277 -25.40 -1.43 1.68
C LYS A 277 -25.24 -2.78 2.39
N GLU A 278 -24.63 -3.75 1.72
CA GLU A 278 -24.46 -5.11 2.24
C GLU A 278 -23.01 -5.57 2.04
N GLY A 279 -22.20 -5.39 3.05
CA GLY A 279 -20.82 -5.89 3.09
C GLY A 279 -20.79 -7.40 3.38
N LYS A 280 -20.10 -8.17 2.53
CA LYS A 280 -20.03 -9.64 2.66
C LYS A 280 -18.82 -10.10 3.47
N THR A 281 -17.78 -9.29 3.59
CA THR A 281 -16.59 -9.62 4.36
C THR A 281 -16.73 -9.21 5.82
N LEU A 282 -15.94 -9.80 6.72
CA LEU A 282 -15.94 -9.42 8.14
C LEU A 282 -15.46 -7.98 8.33
N GLU A 283 -14.52 -7.53 7.50
CA GLU A 283 -14.03 -6.14 7.45
C GLU A 283 -15.18 -5.17 7.13
N ALA A 284 -15.98 -5.47 6.10
CA ALA A 284 -17.13 -4.68 5.73
C ALA A 284 -18.20 -4.65 6.83
N GLN A 285 -18.52 -5.80 7.39
CA GLN A 285 -19.50 -5.92 8.48
C GLN A 285 -19.07 -5.17 9.73
N TYR A 286 -17.77 -5.22 10.06
CA TYR A 286 -17.23 -4.44 11.18
C TYR A 286 -17.37 -2.94 10.94
N LEU A 287 -16.92 -2.42 9.80
CA LEU A 287 -17.05 -1.00 9.50
C LEU A 287 -18.51 -0.54 9.48
N GLN A 288 -19.43 -1.32 8.92
CA GLN A 288 -20.86 -1.03 8.94
C GLN A 288 -21.42 -0.98 10.36
N SER A 289 -20.89 -1.77 11.30
CA SER A 289 -21.27 -1.70 12.71
C SER A 289 -20.77 -0.43 13.41
N VAL A 290 -19.71 0.18 12.92
CA VAL A 290 -19.17 1.47 13.43
C VAL A 290 -19.98 2.64 12.90
N ALA A 291 -20.14 2.73 11.59
CA ALA A 291 -20.97 3.72 10.91
C ALA A 291 -21.30 3.31 9.47
N THR A 292 -22.42 3.77 8.93
CA THR A 292 -22.81 3.59 7.53
C THR A 292 -22.78 4.90 6.77
N CYS A 293 -22.28 4.88 5.55
CA CYS A 293 -22.38 5.99 4.60
C CYS A 293 -23.73 5.92 3.87
N GLU A 294 -24.44 7.04 3.77
CA GLU A 294 -25.70 7.08 3.02
C GLU A 294 -25.51 7.07 1.49
N GLN A 295 -24.29 7.25 1.01
CA GLN A 295 -23.99 7.28 -0.43
C GLN A 295 -23.62 5.87 -0.93
N SER A 296 -24.51 5.28 -1.68
CA SER A 296 -24.21 4.10 -2.50
C SER A 296 -23.30 4.54 -3.65
N SER A 297 -22.05 4.11 -3.65
CA SER A 297 -21.25 4.14 -4.88
C SER A 297 -21.88 3.18 -5.89
N ALA A 298 -21.94 3.58 -7.17
CA ALA A 298 -22.31 2.65 -8.23
C ALA A 298 -21.35 1.44 -8.22
N PRO A 299 -21.81 0.24 -8.56
CA PRO A 299 -20.94 -0.93 -8.64
C PRO A 299 -19.72 -0.62 -9.52
N ILE A 300 -18.52 -0.85 -8.99
CA ILE A 300 -17.30 -0.62 -9.75
C ILE A 300 -17.07 -1.83 -10.65
N GLU A 301 -17.27 -1.65 -11.95
CA GLU A 301 -16.90 -2.68 -12.92
C GLU A 301 -15.38 -2.82 -12.98
N ALA A 302 -14.91 -4.01 -12.62
CA ALA A 302 -13.50 -4.37 -12.64
C ALA A 302 -13.07 -4.78 -14.07
N GLY A 303 -12.95 -3.82 -15.00
CA GLY A 303 -12.55 -4.17 -16.36
C GLY A 303 -12.20 -2.97 -17.24
N GLY A 304 -11.58 -3.24 -18.38
CA GLY A 304 -11.23 -2.26 -19.40
C GLY A 304 -9.94 -1.49 -19.10
N TYR A 305 -9.89 -0.26 -19.62
CA TYR A 305 -8.76 0.64 -19.50
C TYR A 305 -8.98 1.64 -18.36
N ARG A 306 -7.96 1.81 -17.51
CA ARG A 306 -7.97 2.73 -16.36
C ARG A 306 -6.64 3.48 -16.27
N ILE A 307 -6.70 4.76 -15.93
CA ILE A 307 -5.52 5.59 -15.70
C ILE A 307 -5.59 6.30 -14.35
N PHE A 308 -4.46 6.32 -13.66
CA PHE A 308 -4.25 7.01 -12.39
C PHE A 308 -2.99 7.88 -12.52
N PRO A 309 -3.09 9.03 -13.22
CA PRO A 309 -1.94 9.74 -13.74
C PRO A 309 -1.07 10.39 -12.67
N ASP A 310 -1.65 10.80 -11.55
CA ASP A 310 -0.92 11.39 -10.43
C ASP A 310 -0.18 10.36 -9.55
N PHE A 311 -0.65 9.10 -9.55
CA PHE A 311 0.10 7.95 -9.03
C PHE A 311 1.06 7.39 -10.08
N GLY A 312 0.79 7.61 -11.37
CA GLY A 312 1.53 7.06 -12.50
C GLY A 312 1.24 5.58 -12.77
N LEU A 313 0.04 5.11 -12.46
CA LEU A 313 -0.39 3.75 -12.77
C LEU A 313 -1.35 3.73 -13.95
N TYR A 314 -1.08 2.85 -14.90
CA TYR A 314 -1.86 2.64 -16.12
C TYR A 314 -2.22 1.16 -16.23
N VAL A 315 -3.51 0.85 -16.42
CA VAL A 315 -4.04 -0.53 -16.35
C VAL A 315 -4.82 -0.85 -17.61
N TRP A 316 -4.50 -1.96 -18.24
CA TRP A 316 -5.28 -2.56 -19.33
C TRP A 316 -5.74 -3.94 -18.93
N GLN A 317 -7.02 -4.17 -19.01
CA GLN A 317 -7.61 -5.49 -18.80
C GLN A 317 -8.31 -5.93 -20.07
N GLN A 318 -7.78 -7.00 -20.65
CA GLN A 318 -8.37 -7.73 -21.76
C GLN A 318 -8.95 -9.07 -21.25
N VAL A 319 -9.60 -9.82 -22.13
CA VAL A 319 -10.18 -11.14 -21.81
C VAL A 319 -9.11 -12.09 -21.28
N ASN A 320 -7.94 -12.10 -21.93
CA ASN A 320 -6.88 -13.07 -21.65
C ASN A 320 -5.82 -12.55 -20.68
N TYR A 321 -5.63 -11.23 -20.54
CA TYR A 321 -4.56 -10.70 -19.71
C TYR A 321 -4.93 -9.42 -18.98
N ARG A 322 -4.15 -9.14 -17.94
CA ARG A 322 -4.12 -7.86 -17.26
C ARG A 322 -2.69 -7.33 -17.20
N PHE A 323 -2.54 -6.09 -17.60
CA PHE A 323 -1.26 -5.40 -17.71
C PHE A 323 -1.28 -4.13 -16.88
N TRP A 324 -0.26 -3.93 -16.06
CA TRP A 324 -0.06 -2.74 -15.25
C TRP A 324 1.28 -2.11 -15.62
N LEU A 325 1.28 -0.84 -15.94
CA LEU A 325 2.48 -0.05 -16.21
C LEU A 325 2.62 1.04 -15.15
N LYS A 326 3.81 1.16 -14.55
CA LYS A 326 4.17 2.29 -13.71
C LYS A 326 4.96 3.32 -14.53
N ALA A 327 4.42 4.52 -14.64
CA ALA A 327 5.06 5.66 -15.29
C ALA A 327 4.85 6.91 -14.43
N SER A 328 5.65 7.04 -13.36
CA SER A 328 5.57 8.12 -12.38
C SER A 328 6.92 8.75 -12.12
N SER A 329 6.92 10.01 -11.73
CA SER A 329 8.02 10.59 -10.98
C SER A 329 8.09 9.96 -9.60
N THR A 330 9.24 10.10 -8.94
CA THR A 330 9.44 9.56 -7.58
C THR A 330 8.37 10.04 -6.60
N GLY A 331 7.76 9.10 -5.90
CA GLY A 331 6.70 9.35 -4.94
C GLY A 331 7.12 10.15 -3.71
N GLN A 332 6.15 10.43 -2.82
CA GLN A 332 6.38 11.19 -1.60
C GLN A 332 7.04 12.56 -1.86
N HIS A 333 6.53 13.27 -2.88
CA HIS A 333 7.07 14.57 -3.34
C HIS A 333 8.57 14.54 -3.69
N GLY A 334 9.06 13.39 -4.18
CA GLY A 334 10.46 13.20 -4.60
C GLY A 334 11.36 12.58 -3.54
N ASN A 335 10.87 12.30 -2.32
CA ASN A 335 11.65 11.60 -1.29
C ASN A 335 11.86 10.12 -1.62
N GLY A 336 10.83 9.45 -2.17
CA GLY A 336 10.90 8.05 -2.59
C GLY A 336 11.11 7.06 -1.45
N GLY A 337 10.50 7.32 -0.27
CA GLY A 337 10.68 6.48 0.90
C GLY A 337 10.31 5.02 0.67
N HIS A 338 9.17 4.81 0.02
CA HIS A 338 8.63 3.49 -0.32
C HIS A 338 8.53 3.25 -1.83
N ASP A 339 9.08 4.15 -2.63
CA ASP A 339 9.14 4.02 -4.07
C ASP A 339 10.38 3.24 -4.52
N HIS A 340 10.33 2.69 -5.74
CA HIS A 340 11.46 2.03 -6.39
C HIS A 340 11.88 2.79 -7.64
N CYS A 341 13.06 2.47 -8.19
CA CYS A 341 13.50 2.99 -9.48
C CYS A 341 12.87 2.18 -10.63
N ASP A 342 11.55 2.11 -10.66
CA ASP A 342 10.73 1.23 -11.52
C ASP A 342 9.96 1.99 -12.61
N CYS A 343 10.46 3.16 -13.01
CA CYS A 343 9.85 3.96 -14.06
C CYS A 343 9.80 3.20 -15.39
N LEU A 344 8.63 3.19 -16.06
CA LEU A 344 8.26 2.37 -17.21
C LEU A 344 8.37 0.86 -16.99
N SER A 345 8.46 0.40 -15.75
CA SER A 345 8.33 -1.01 -15.41
C SER A 345 6.87 -1.45 -15.48
N PHE A 346 6.65 -2.73 -15.72
CA PHE A 346 5.31 -3.29 -15.83
C PHE A 346 5.18 -4.66 -15.17
N GLU A 347 3.96 -5.05 -14.85
CA GLU A 347 3.57 -6.42 -14.51
C GLU A 347 2.56 -6.95 -15.52
N LEU A 348 2.56 -8.26 -15.72
CA LEU A 348 1.65 -8.95 -16.63
C LEU A 348 1.12 -10.22 -15.98
N SER A 349 -0.20 -10.31 -15.86
CA SER A 349 -0.90 -11.57 -15.59
C SER A 349 -1.61 -12.04 -16.86
N TRP A 350 -1.46 -13.31 -17.20
CA TRP A 350 -2.14 -13.93 -18.32
C TRP A 350 -3.02 -15.08 -17.84
N LYS A 351 -4.29 -15.07 -18.20
CA LYS A 351 -5.31 -16.02 -17.67
C LYS A 351 -5.25 -16.14 -16.13
N ASN A 352 -5.14 -14.99 -15.47
CA ASN A 352 -5.04 -14.83 -14.00
C ASN A 352 -3.78 -15.44 -13.35
N LYS A 353 -2.77 -15.82 -14.16
CA LYS A 353 -1.48 -16.26 -13.64
C LYS A 353 -0.44 -15.17 -13.86
N PRO A 354 0.35 -14.81 -12.84
CA PRO A 354 1.48 -13.90 -13.03
C PRO A 354 2.46 -14.49 -14.05
N LEU A 355 2.88 -13.68 -15.02
CA LEU A 355 3.86 -14.06 -16.04
C LEU A 355 5.12 -13.22 -15.93
N ILE A 356 4.96 -11.89 -15.91
CA ILE A 356 6.02 -10.93 -15.64
C ILE A 356 5.71 -10.29 -14.29
N ILE A 357 6.67 -10.29 -13.38
CA ILE A 357 6.51 -9.91 -11.97
C ILE A 357 7.47 -8.79 -11.59
N GLN A 358 7.19 -8.09 -10.50
CA GLN A 358 8.13 -7.18 -9.85
C GLN A 358 9.00 -7.92 -8.83
N PRO A 359 10.18 -7.37 -8.47
CA PRO A 359 11.08 -8.01 -7.51
C PRO A 359 10.53 -8.07 -6.08
N GLY A 360 9.56 -7.22 -5.74
CA GLY A 360 9.12 -7.02 -4.35
C GLY A 360 10.16 -6.26 -3.52
N THR A 361 10.09 -6.39 -2.21
CA THR A 361 10.93 -5.61 -1.28
C THR A 361 12.16 -6.36 -0.77
N GLY A 362 12.04 -7.67 -0.56
CA GLY A 362 13.03 -8.45 0.15
C GLY A 362 13.02 -8.16 1.64
N VAL A 363 13.92 -7.33 2.11
CA VAL A 363 14.03 -6.88 3.50
C VAL A 363 14.47 -5.41 3.57
N TYR A 364 14.27 -4.77 4.72
CA TYR A 364 14.70 -3.38 4.97
C TYR A 364 16.10 -3.28 5.60
N THR A 365 16.20 -2.56 6.70
CA THR A 365 17.44 -2.23 7.41
C THR A 365 18.34 -3.41 7.80
N PRO A 366 17.83 -4.63 8.07
CA PRO A 366 18.71 -5.75 8.40
C PRO A 366 19.72 -6.12 7.31
N LEU A 367 19.32 -5.96 6.02
CA LEU A 367 20.16 -6.31 4.87
C LEU A 367 20.11 -5.20 3.78
N PRO A 368 20.82 -4.08 3.98
CA PRO A 368 20.78 -2.90 3.09
C PRO A 368 21.11 -3.20 1.62
N THR A 369 21.98 -4.17 1.37
CA THR A 369 22.36 -4.56 -0.01
C THR A 369 21.22 -5.23 -0.74
N ILE A 370 20.45 -6.09 -0.06
CA ILE A 370 19.25 -6.72 -0.62
C ILE A 370 18.17 -5.68 -0.83
N ARG A 371 17.94 -4.81 0.16
CA ARG A 371 17.02 -3.67 0.04
C ARG A 371 17.32 -2.85 -1.22
N ASN A 372 18.56 -2.44 -1.39
CA ASN A 372 18.96 -1.62 -2.53
C ASN A 372 18.88 -2.37 -3.86
N LYS A 373 19.19 -3.67 -3.90
CA LYS A 373 19.00 -4.50 -5.09
C LYS A 373 17.54 -4.52 -5.54
N HIS A 374 16.61 -4.75 -4.61
CA HIS A 374 15.18 -4.90 -4.94
C HIS A 374 14.53 -3.59 -5.41
N ARG A 375 15.03 -2.43 -4.98
CA ARG A 375 14.53 -1.13 -5.46
C ARG A 375 15.32 -0.54 -6.63
N ASP A 376 16.37 -1.23 -7.10
CA ASP A 376 17.24 -0.76 -8.19
C ASP A 376 16.58 -1.01 -9.57
N ALA A 377 16.73 -0.04 -10.48
CA ALA A 377 16.16 -0.13 -11.83
C ALA A 377 16.65 -1.37 -12.60
N SER A 378 17.87 -1.86 -12.34
CA SER A 378 18.41 -3.05 -12.98
C SER A 378 17.72 -4.36 -12.55
N PHE A 379 16.81 -4.29 -11.59
CA PHE A 379 16.02 -5.43 -11.12
C PHE A 379 14.51 -5.27 -11.36
N HIS A 380 14.12 -4.30 -12.20
CA HIS A 380 12.74 -4.05 -12.62
C HIS A 380 12.54 -4.28 -14.13
N ASN A 381 11.28 -4.42 -14.55
CA ASN A 381 10.90 -4.76 -15.93
C ASN A 381 10.92 -3.53 -16.86
N GLY A 382 12.05 -2.86 -16.95
CA GLY A 382 12.20 -1.61 -17.69
C GLY A 382 13.57 -1.46 -18.39
N PRO A 383 13.74 -0.37 -19.16
CA PRO A 383 15.02 -0.03 -19.74
C PRO A 383 15.97 0.53 -18.67
N VAL A 384 17.23 0.12 -18.72
CA VAL A 384 18.29 0.57 -17.81
C VAL A 384 19.51 1.00 -18.63
N GLY A 385 20.01 2.22 -18.39
CA GLY A 385 21.19 2.74 -19.02
C GLY A 385 22.50 2.11 -18.51
N GLU A 386 23.60 2.32 -19.23
CA GLU A 386 24.93 1.87 -18.84
C GLU A 386 25.46 2.52 -17.55
N LYS A 387 25.02 3.73 -17.27
CA LYS A 387 25.42 4.45 -16.06
C LYS A 387 24.79 3.76 -14.86
N LYS A 388 25.57 2.88 -14.25
CA LYS A 388 25.17 2.05 -13.12
C LYS A 388 24.46 2.87 -12.04
N VAL A 389 23.33 2.37 -11.64
CA VAL A 389 22.34 2.90 -10.72
C VAL A 389 22.83 3.13 -9.27
N ASN A 390 24.06 2.75 -8.93
CA ASN A 390 24.69 2.95 -7.62
C ASN A 390 24.70 4.41 -7.10
N HIS A 391 24.18 5.36 -7.88
CA HIS A 391 24.10 6.78 -7.51
C HIS A 391 22.71 7.21 -7.00
N TYR A 392 21.70 6.33 -7.03
CA TYR A 392 20.34 6.68 -6.59
C TYR A 392 20.14 6.55 -5.08
N PHE A 393 21.02 5.80 -4.41
CA PHE A 393 20.88 5.50 -3.00
C PHE A 393 22.06 6.04 -2.19
N GLY A 394 21.77 6.71 -1.08
CA GLY A 394 22.80 7.15 -0.14
C GLY A 394 23.39 5.98 0.66
N LYS A 395 24.41 6.27 1.49
CA LYS A 395 25.21 5.24 2.17
C LYS A 395 24.85 5.05 3.66
N GLY A 396 23.90 5.78 4.20
CA GLY A 396 23.49 5.67 5.61
C GLY A 396 22.22 4.86 5.81
N PRO A 397 21.91 4.43 7.03
CA PRO A 397 20.65 3.74 7.35
C PRO A 397 19.41 4.59 6.99
N GLU A 398 19.48 5.90 7.20
CA GLU A 398 18.42 6.86 6.87
C GLU A 398 18.19 6.99 5.34
N GLU A 399 19.22 6.72 4.54
CA GLU A 399 19.19 6.80 3.09
C GLU A 399 18.52 5.58 2.44
N LEU A 400 18.25 4.53 3.22
CA LEU A 400 17.52 3.35 2.74
C LEU A 400 16.06 3.66 2.37
N PHE A 401 15.55 4.81 2.84
CA PHE A 401 14.20 5.29 2.56
C PHE A 401 14.19 6.61 1.79
N LYS A 402 15.17 6.78 0.89
CA LYS A 402 15.26 7.92 -0.03
C LYS A 402 15.74 7.49 -1.42
N ILE A 403 15.28 8.20 -2.44
CA ILE A 403 15.80 8.12 -3.82
C ILE A 403 16.39 9.49 -4.16
N LEU A 404 17.71 9.55 -4.42
CA LEU A 404 18.43 10.82 -4.59
C LEU A 404 18.14 11.52 -5.93
N HIS A 405 17.73 10.78 -6.96
CA HIS A 405 17.49 11.31 -8.30
C HIS A 405 16.15 10.86 -8.83
N SER A 406 15.21 11.78 -8.90
CA SER A 406 13.88 11.52 -9.42
C SER A 406 13.89 11.43 -10.94
N ALA A 407 13.18 10.46 -11.50
CA ALA A 407 12.86 10.40 -12.92
C ALA A 407 11.84 11.50 -13.29
N LYS A 408 12.00 12.10 -14.46
CA LYS A 408 11.01 13.00 -15.05
C LYS A 408 10.24 12.27 -16.13
N VAL A 409 8.97 12.01 -15.87
CA VAL A 409 8.10 11.25 -16.78
C VAL A 409 7.32 12.17 -17.69
N ASN A 410 7.15 11.73 -18.95
CA ASN A 410 6.31 12.37 -19.95
C ASN A 410 5.44 11.30 -20.64
N ILE A 411 4.12 11.48 -20.60
CA ILE A 411 3.15 10.65 -21.31
C ILE A 411 2.80 11.38 -22.60
N GLN A 412 3.29 10.86 -23.75
CA GLN A 412 3.04 11.46 -25.06
C GLN A 412 1.66 11.11 -25.59
N SER A 413 1.24 9.84 -25.42
CA SER A 413 -0.11 9.38 -25.77
C SER A 413 -0.54 8.23 -24.88
N CYS A 414 -1.83 8.14 -24.59
CA CYS A 414 -2.39 7.03 -23.82
C CYS A 414 -3.87 6.87 -24.14
N ASN A 415 -4.28 5.67 -24.56
CA ASN A 415 -5.67 5.29 -24.83
C ASN A 415 -5.87 3.78 -24.59
N GLU A 416 -7.05 3.27 -24.88
CA GLU A 416 -7.39 1.85 -24.68
C GLU A 416 -6.55 0.85 -25.50
N HIS A 417 -5.89 1.31 -26.57
CA HIS A 417 -5.12 0.46 -27.48
C HIS A 417 -3.61 0.64 -27.37
N GLU A 418 -3.14 1.75 -26.84
CA GLU A 418 -1.70 2.02 -26.75
C GLU A 418 -1.34 3.05 -25.69
N ILE A 419 -0.07 2.98 -25.26
CA ILE A 419 0.61 4.03 -24.52
C ILE A 419 1.98 4.29 -25.13
N LEU A 420 2.35 5.59 -25.19
CA LEU A 420 3.72 6.04 -25.42
C LEU A 420 4.14 6.94 -24.28
N ALA A 421 5.13 6.49 -23.53
CA ALA A 421 5.68 7.19 -22.37
C ALA A 421 7.19 7.25 -22.45
N SER A 422 7.79 8.30 -21.89
CA SER A 422 9.23 8.43 -21.73
C SER A 422 9.59 8.92 -20.34
N PHE A 423 10.82 8.66 -19.91
CA PHE A 423 11.39 9.29 -18.74
C PHE A 423 12.83 9.74 -19.00
N GLU A 424 13.20 10.83 -18.32
CA GLU A 424 14.57 11.35 -18.27
C GLU A 424 15.15 11.07 -16.89
N GLN A 425 16.34 10.50 -16.86
CA GLN A 425 17.09 10.28 -15.63
C GLN A 425 18.60 10.34 -15.91
N ASN A 426 19.32 11.15 -15.15
CA ASN A 426 20.77 11.35 -15.32
C ASN A 426 21.22 11.78 -16.72
N GLY A 427 20.36 12.50 -17.45
CA GLY A 427 20.63 12.96 -18.82
C GLY A 427 20.44 11.87 -19.90
N GLU A 428 19.94 10.71 -19.52
CA GLU A 428 19.49 9.67 -20.46
C GLU A 428 17.96 9.73 -20.58
N VAL A 429 17.45 9.61 -21.79
CA VAL A 429 16.00 9.59 -22.08
C VAL A 429 15.63 8.24 -22.67
N PHE A 430 14.73 7.56 -22.00
CA PHE A 430 14.16 6.30 -22.43
C PHE A 430 12.70 6.45 -22.77
N SER A 431 12.24 5.80 -23.82
CA SER A 431 10.82 5.74 -24.19
C SER A 431 10.36 4.30 -24.37
N ARG A 432 9.11 4.06 -24.03
CA ARG A 432 8.40 2.80 -24.23
C ARG A 432 7.07 3.05 -24.89
N SER A 433 6.84 2.37 -26.03
CA SER A 433 5.54 2.25 -26.66
C SER A 433 5.00 0.85 -26.43
N VAL A 434 3.76 0.75 -25.97
CA VAL A 434 3.06 -0.53 -25.80
C VAL A 434 1.76 -0.49 -26.59
N ARG A 435 1.49 -1.50 -27.43
CA ARG A 435 0.22 -1.66 -28.15
C ARG A 435 -0.47 -2.94 -27.72
N PHE A 436 -1.72 -2.81 -27.37
CA PHE A 436 -2.55 -3.86 -26.81
C PHE A 436 -3.46 -4.45 -27.87
N LYS A 437 -3.40 -5.77 -28.04
CA LYS A 437 -4.29 -6.59 -28.86
C LYS A 437 -4.91 -7.67 -27.99
N GLU A 438 -5.92 -8.34 -28.46
CA GLU A 438 -6.67 -9.34 -27.70
C GLU A 438 -5.78 -10.51 -27.23
N ASP A 439 -4.86 -10.97 -28.08
CA ASP A 439 -4.00 -12.15 -27.87
C ASP A 439 -2.50 -11.83 -27.85
N ARG A 440 -2.13 -10.54 -27.92
CA ARG A 440 -0.73 -10.13 -28.05
C ARG A 440 -0.50 -8.72 -27.55
N ILE A 441 0.65 -8.48 -26.96
CA ILE A 441 1.15 -7.17 -26.57
C ILE A 441 2.43 -6.88 -27.34
N ASP A 442 2.47 -5.78 -28.09
CA ASP A 442 3.63 -5.34 -28.85
C ASP A 442 4.34 -4.20 -28.11
N PHE A 443 5.67 -4.27 -28.00
CA PHE A 443 6.51 -3.28 -27.35
C PHE A 443 7.52 -2.67 -28.33
N GLU A 444 7.79 -1.38 -28.19
CA GLU A 444 8.94 -0.70 -28.79
C GLU A 444 9.60 0.16 -27.72
N ASP A 445 10.82 -0.15 -27.38
CA ASP A 445 11.64 0.54 -26.39
C ASP A 445 12.81 1.23 -27.07
N LYS A 446 13.14 2.48 -26.65
CA LYS A 446 14.21 3.30 -27.22
C LYS A 446 15.01 4.00 -26.13
N CYS A 447 16.31 4.14 -26.39
CA CYS A 447 17.15 5.14 -25.75
C CYS A 447 17.36 6.31 -26.73
N GLU A 448 16.85 7.51 -26.39
CA GLU A 448 16.81 8.64 -27.33
C GLU A 448 18.10 9.48 -27.30
N THR A 449 18.86 9.43 -26.21
CA THR A 449 19.99 10.33 -25.96
C THR A 449 21.37 9.73 -26.15
N SER A 450 21.47 8.41 -26.31
CA SER A 450 22.77 7.75 -26.38
C SER A 450 22.80 6.69 -27.48
N PRO A 451 23.89 6.64 -28.28
CA PRO A 451 24.19 5.48 -29.13
C PRO A 451 24.71 4.29 -28.32
N HIS A 452 24.76 4.38 -27.00
CA HIS A 452 25.27 3.34 -26.12
C HIS A 452 24.26 2.21 -25.95
N GLU A 453 24.77 1.04 -25.62
CA GLU A 453 23.96 -0.12 -25.29
C GLU A 453 23.13 0.17 -24.02
N TYR A 454 21.89 -0.21 -24.01
CA TYR A 454 21.05 -0.25 -22.83
C TYR A 454 20.50 -1.66 -22.60
N VAL A 455 20.17 -1.97 -21.37
CA VAL A 455 19.72 -3.30 -20.98
C VAL A 455 18.25 -3.24 -20.61
N HIS A 456 17.48 -4.18 -21.16
CA HIS A 456 16.14 -4.50 -20.70
C HIS A 456 16.20 -5.68 -19.77
N VAL A 457 15.59 -5.55 -18.60
CA VAL A 457 15.45 -6.66 -17.65
C VAL A 457 13.98 -7.05 -17.57
N LEU A 458 13.72 -8.35 -17.62
CA LEU A 458 12.39 -8.93 -17.38
C LEU A 458 12.51 -10.00 -16.31
N LEU A 459 11.69 -9.92 -15.27
CA LEU A 459 11.56 -10.95 -14.25
C LEU A 459 10.38 -11.85 -14.58
N ILE A 460 10.66 -13.10 -14.78
CA ILE A 460 9.71 -14.12 -15.24
C ILE A 460 9.60 -15.19 -14.16
N LEU A 461 8.38 -15.61 -13.83
CA LEU A 461 8.21 -16.78 -12.96
C LEU A 461 8.85 -18.03 -13.57
N PRO A 462 9.37 -18.95 -12.73
CA PRO A 462 10.12 -20.10 -13.20
C PRO A 462 9.29 -20.92 -14.20
N ALA A 463 9.69 -20.86 -15.46
CA ALA A 463 9.21 -21.71 -16.53
C ALA A 463 10.45 -22.28 -17.25
N SER A 464 10.29 -23.37 -17.99
CA SER A 464 11.33 -23.82 -18.90
C SER A 464 11.45 -22.78 -20.01
N LEU A 465 12.55 -22.04 -20.05
CA LEU A 465 12.83 -21.10 -21.13
C LEU A 465 13.58 -21.86 -22.23
N LEU A 466 13.03 -21.88 -23.44
CA LEU A 466 13.68 -22.39 -24.63
C LEU A 466 13.89 -21.23 -25.61
N ILE A 467 15.14 -20.95 -25.94
CA ILE A 467 15.52 -19.95 -26.94
C ILE A 467 15.65 -20.61 -28.30
N GLN A 468 14.99 -20.06 -29.31
CA GLN A 468 15.11 -20.44 -30.71
C GLN A 468 15.49 -19.23 -31.54
N ASP A 469 16.64 -19.28 -32.17
CA ASP A 469 17.05 -18.29 -33.18
C ASP A 469 16.39 -18.66 -34.50
N LYS A 470 15.59 -17.74 -35.05
CA LYS A 470 14.99 -17.90 -36.38
C LYS A 470 15.79 -17.04 -37.35
N GLU A 471 16.66 -17.66 -38.10
CA GLU A 471 17.54 -17.01 -39.10
C GLU A 471 16.77 -15.92 -39.88
N GLY A 472 17.15 -14.65 -39.70
CA GLY A 472 16.59 -13.48 -40.38
C GLY A 472 15.26 -12.93 -39.84
N GLU A 473 14.58 -13.59 -38.93
CA GLU A 473 13.29 -13.14 -38.36
C GLU A 473 13.39 -12.64 -36.91
N GLY A 474 14.46 -12.99 -36.20
CA GLY A 474 14.68 -12.61 -34.79
C GLY A 474 14.72 -13.82 -33.85
N VAL A 475 14.57 -13.58 -32.57
CA VAL A 475 14.66 -14.60 -31.52
C VAL A 475 13.30 -14.85 -30.87
N GLU A 476 12.96 -16.13 -30.75
CA GLU A 476 11.79 -16.57 -30.00
C GLU A 476 12.21 -17.20 -28.67
N ILE A 477 11.53 -16.82 -27.58
CA ILE A 477 11.72 -17.40 -26.25
C ILE A 477 10.40 -18.02 -25.81
N ASP A 478 10.37 -19.35 -25.75
CA ASP A 478 9.25 -20.09 -25.19
C ASP A 478 9.31 -20.04 -23.65
N MET A 479 8.26 -19.50 -23.04
CA MET A 479 8.12 -19.33 -21.60
C MET A 479 7.08 -20.31 -20.99
N GLY A 480 6.98 -21.52 -21.57
CA GLY A 480 6.07 -22.54 -21.03
C GLY A 480 4.59 -22.29 -21.32
N GLY A 481 4.25 -21.99 -22.57
CA GLY A 481 2.88 -21.69 -23.04
C GLY A 481 2.71 -20.25 -23.51
N PHE A 482 3.74 -19.42 -23.35
CA PHE A 482 3.82 -18.06 -23.86
C PHE A 482 5.05 -17.88 -24.72
N LEU A 483 4.95 -17.03 -25.70
CA LEU A 483 6.00 -16.76 -26.65
C LEU A 483 6.41 -15.28 -26.57
N LEU A 484 7.67 -15.05 -26.22
CA LEU A 484 8.29 -13.74 -26.35
C LEU A 484 9.06 -13.73 -27.67
N GLN A 485 8.70 -12.82 -28.57
CA GLN A 485 9.33 -12.63 -29.87
C GLN A 485 10.10 -11.32 -29.89
N LEU A 486 11.40 -11.40 -30.18
CA LEU A 486 12.27 -10.25 -30.41
C LEU A 486 12.43 -10.05 -31.91
N LYS A 487 12.11 -8.84 -32.40
CA LYS A 487 12.29 -8.45 -33.79
C LYS A 487 13.58 -7.68 -33.97
N GLY A 488 14.42 -8.10 -34.91
CA GLY A 488 15.72 -7.50 -35.18
C GLY A 488 16.84 -8.15 -34.37
N ASN A 489 18.07 -7.70 -34.60
CA ASN A 489 19.24 -8.26 -33.94
C ASN A 489 19.41 -7.70 -32.55
N ALA A 490 18.88 -8.38 -31.53
CA ALA A 490 19.31 -8.13 -30.15
C ALA A 490 20.80 -8.44 -30.05
N SER A 491 21.60 -7.46 -29.60
CA SER A 491 23.05 -7.65 -29.57
C SER A 491 23.48 -8.76 -28.61
N LYS A 492 22.71 -8.99 -27.53
CA LYS A 492 22.99 -10.03 -26.56
C LYS A 492 21.73 -10.37 -25.73
N ILE A 493 21.46 -11.66 -25.58
CA ILE A 493 20.43 -12.19 -24.70
C ILE A 493 21.12 -12.95 -23.58
N GLN A 494 20.79 -12.64 -22.33
CA GLN A 494 21.29 -13.35 -21.16
C GLN A 494 20.12 -13.83 -20.31
N ILE A 495 20.12 -15.11 -19.96
CA ILE A 495 19.20 -15.70 -18.99
C ILE A 495 19.96 -15.87 -17.69
N GLY A 496 19.43 -15.29 -16.62
CA GLY A 496 19.90 -15.44 -15.25
C GLY A 496 18.90 -16.18 -14.38
N ARG A 497 19.35 -16.56 -13.21
CA ARG A 497 18.48 -17.03 -12.12
C ARG A 497 18.68 -16.11 -10.95
N ASP A 498 17.59 -15.69 -10.33
CA ASP A 498 17.57 -14.81 -9.19
C ASP A 498 16.39 -15.16 -8.27
N GLU A 499 16.16 -14.34 -7.25
CA GLU A 499 15.07 -14.50 -6.31
C GLU A 499 14.26 -13.21 -6.25
N TYR A 500 12.93 -13.31 -6.29
CA TYR A 500 12.02 -12.23 -6.02
C TYR A 500 11.36 -12.43 -4.65
N SER A 501 10.80 -11.39 -4.08
CA SER A 501 10.13 -11.41 -2.78
C SER A 501 8.62 -11.21 -2.96
N PRO A 502 7.81 -12.28 -2.90
CA PRO A 502 6.35 -12.15 -2.98
C PRO A 502 5.76 -11.47 -1.75
N THR A 503 6.44 -11.58 -0.61
CA THR A 503 6.12 -10.91 0.66
C THR A 503 7.40 -10.67 1.45
N TYR A 504 7.36 -9.75 2.43
CA TYR A 504 8.53 -9.35 3.22
C TYR A 504 9.24 -10.54 3.88
N GLY A 505 10.53 -10.66 3.64
CA GLY A 505 11.38 -11.71 4.20
C GLY A 505 11.25 -13.09 3.54
N GLU A 506 10.36 -13.25 2.56
CA GLU A 506 10.25 -14.48 1.75
C GLU A 506 10.96 -14.27 0.40
N PHE A 507 11.73 -15.25 -0.03
CA PHE A 507 12.44 -15.23 -1.31
C PHE A 507 12.12 -16.49 -2.09
N LEU A 508 11.63 -16.31 -3.32
CA LEU A 508 11.29 -17.38 -4.23
C LEU A 508 12.11 -17.24 -5.54
N PRO A 509 12.47 -18.36 -6.17
CA PRO A 509 13.25 -18.30 -7.40
C PRO A 509 12.49 -17.64 -8.54
N CYS A 510 13.18 -16.81 -9.31
CA CYS A 510 12.71 -16.26 -10.58
C CYS A 510 13.79 -16.38 -11.66
N VAL A 511 13.39 -16.16 -12.90
CA VAL A 511 14.29 -16.08 -14.04
C VAL A 511 14.40 -14.64 -14.47
N THR A 512 15.63 -14.16 -14.67
CA THR A 512 15.89 -12.85 -15.27
C THR A 512 16.27 -13.01 -16.73
N LEU A 513 15.61 -12.25 -17.59
CA LEU A 513 15.94 -12.14 -19.01
C LEU A 513 16.50 -10.74 -19.26
N SER A 514 17.77 -10.64 -19.62
CA SER A 514 18.42 -9.37 -19.96
C SER A 514 18.65 -9.30 -21.47
N LEU A 515 18.13 -8.24 -22.08
CA LEU A 515 18.22 -7.96 -23.51
C LEU A 515 19.07 -6.71 -23.70
N THR A 516 20.26 -6.86 -24.28
CA THR A 516 21.13 -5.73 -24.59
C THR A 516 20.93 -5.30 -26.03
N GLN A 517 20.71 -4.03 -26.28
CA GLN A 517 20.39 -3.47 -27.60
C GLN A 517 21.00 -2.07 -27.77
N GLN A 518 21.24 -1.69 -29.03
CA GLN A 518 21.54 -0.33 -29.42
C GLN A 518 20.29 0.34 -30.02
N ASN A 519 20.04 1.59 -29.67
CA ASN A 519 18.99 2.47 -30.17
C ASN A 519 17.56 2.05 -29.88
N SER A 520 17.05 0.93 -30.41
CA SER A 520 15.65 0.51 -30.23
C SER A 520 15.50 -1.01 -30.20
N LEU A 521 14.60 -1.48 -29.36
CA LEU A 521 14.19 -2.87 -29.23
C LEU A 521 12.71 -3.02 -29.55
N ARG A 522 12.35 -3.88 -30.51
CA ARG A 522 10.97 -4.27 -30.80
C ARG A 522 10.73 -5.70 -30.41
N TRP A 523 9.71 -5.93 -29.63
CA TRP A 523 9.40 -7.26 -29.12
C TRP A 523 7.91 -7.40 -28.81
N SER A 524 7.47 -8.62 -28.56
CA SER A 524 6.08 -8.89 -28.23
C SER A 524 5.93 -10.11 -27.33
N ILE A 525 4.82 -10.15 -26.62
CA ILE A 525 4.37 -11.30 -25.83
C ILE A 525 3.03 -11.75 -26.38
N SER A 526 2.89 -13.06 -26.62
CA SER A 526 1.63 -13.69 -27.02
C SER A 526 1.50 -15.08 -26.39
N GLU A 527 0.29 -15.63 -26.40
CA GLU A 527 0.09 -17.03 -26.09
C GLU A 527 0.67 -17.90 -27.22
N LYS A 528 1.23 -19.05 -26.88
CA LYS A 528 1.71 -20.02 -27.86
C LYS A 528 0.49 -20.71 -28.48
N ALA A 529 0.43 -20.71 -29.82
CA ALA A 529 -0.64 -21.36 -30.59
C ALA A 529 -0.68 -22.88 -30.40
#